data_4b703176488e43fa3bff1dc6f944ae13
#
_entry.id   4b703176488e43fa3bff1dc6f944ae13
#
_cell.length_a   1.000
_cell.length_b   1.000
_cell.length_c   1.000
_cell.angle_alpha   90.00
_cell.angle_beta   90.00
_cell.angle_gamma   90.00
#
_symmetry.space_group_name_H-M   'P 1'
#
loop_
_entity.id
_entity.type
_entity.pdbx_description
1 polymer ?
#
loop_
_entity_poly.entity_id
_entity_poly.type
_entity_poly.pdbx_seq_one_letter_code
_entity_poly.pdbx_strand_id
1 'polypeptide(L)'
;MKRFIFFSCFLFATLAVFAQSKVLHATYDVAMKMPESIKQIADPNIRALAQQTFEAQMGKGQQFELFLDKDLYSYTPKTGSDVTQQIQLTEKSENGSVYMDFGKQEKIALFKIMDKLFLVNDSIKQYEWTLENVEKVIAGKRCKKASAKLTKGYAVAWYCTELPVQAGPAGYNGLPGLILEIEDSLQTITVSSVEYLAKKVEIFAPKGKIYSREEFNKLRDKKLKELGSSGTPGVQVIKM
;
A
#
# COMPACT_ATOMS: atom_id res chain seq x y z
N MET A 1 32.07 -52.35 50.23
CA MET A 1 32.09 -51.89 48.86
C MET A 1 30.95 -50.86 48.71
N LYS A 2 31.26 -49.54 48.76
CA LYS A 2 30.28 -48.43 48.64
C LYS A 2 30.30 -47.97 47.19
N ARG A 3 29.18 -48.16 46.46
CA ARG A 3 28.99 -47.67 45.10
C ARG A 3 28.54 -46.21 45.17
N PHE A 4 29.41 -45.29 44.71
CA PHE A 4 29.06 -43.88 44.46
C PHE A 4 28.34 -43.79 43.10
N ILE A 5 27.07 -43.39 43.11
CA ILE A 5 26.30 -43.03 41.91
C ILE A 5 26.49 -41.54 41.70
N PHE A 6 27.25 -41.19 40.64
CA PHE A 6 27.37 -39.81 40.16
C PHE A 6 26.12 -39.45 39.37
N PHE A 7 25.26 -38.60 39.93
CA PHE A 7 24.14 -38.00 39.24
C PHE A 7 24.64 -36.79 38.47
N SER A 8 24.89 -36.94 37.15
CA SER A 8 25.25 -35.82 36.27
C SER A 8 23.99 -35.05 35.92
N CYS A 9 23.83 -33.90 36.59
CA CYS A 9 22.76 -32.95 36.29
C CYS A 9 23.14 -32.17 35.03
N PHE A 10 22.64 -32.61 33.86
CA PHE A 10 22.80 -31.90 32.61
C PHE A 10 21.83 -30.69 32.60
N LEU A 11 22.38 -29.53 32.93
CA LEU A 11 21.64 -28.24 32.89
C LEU A 11 21.46 -27.83 31.44
N PHE A 12 20.30 -28.16 30.84
CA PHE A 12 19.87 -27.63 29.56
C PHE A 12 19.57 -26.13 29.71
N ALA A 13 20.57 -25.30 29.47
CA ALA A 13 20.35 -23.87 29.27
C ALA A 13 19.65 -23.68 27.94
N THR A 14 18.32 -23.57 27.94
CA THR A 14 17.54 -23.12 26.79
C THR A 14 17.88 -21.65 26.55
N LEU A 15 18.78 -21.38 25.63
CA LEU A 15 18.97 -20.07 25.05
C LEU A 15 17.65 -19.71 24.31
N ALA A 16 16.78 -18.98 25.00
CA ALA A 16 15.68 -18.30 24.36
C ALA A 16 16.30 -17.23 23.45
N VAL A 17 16.52 -17.58 22.20
CA VAL A 17 16.81 -16.61 21.14
C VAL A 17 15.55 -15.77 20.99
N PHE A 18 15.53 -14.60 21.64
CA PHE A 18 14.55 -13.57 21.31
C PHE A 18 14.80 -13.17 19.85
N ALA A 19 14.07 -13.79 18.94
CA ALA A 19 14.01 -13.33 17.57
C ALA A 19 13.41 -11.93 17.61
N GLN A 20 14.26 -10.90 17.56
CA GLN A 20 13.80 -9.53 17.35
C GLN A 20 13.02 -9.53 16.04
N SER A 21 11.72 -9.21 16.11
CA SER A 21 10.91 -9.04 14.92
C SER A 21 11.56 -7.96 14.06
N LYS A 22 12.03 -8.35 12.90
CA LYS A 22 12.63 -7.40 11.96
C LYS A 22 11.49 -6.79 11.16
N VAL A 23 11.38 -5.47 11.22
CA VAL A 23 10.42 -4.72 10.41
C VAL A 23 10.83 -4.84 8.95
N LEU A 24 9.94 -5.34 8.09
CA LEU A 24 10.14 -5.30 6.66
C LEU A 24 9.87 -3.89 6.17
N HIS A 25 10.83 -3.33 5.43
CA HIS A 25 10.73 -2.03 4.77
C HIS A 25 10.90 -2.22 3.26
N ALA A 26 10.00 -1.65 2.49
CA ALA A 26 10.10 -1.65 1.04
C ALA A 26 9.75 -0.26 0.49
N THR A 27 10.55 0.22 -0.46
CA THR A 27 10.28 1.45 -1.20
C THR A 27 9.71 1.09 -2.57
N TYR A 28 8.67 1.78 -2.98
CA TYR A 28 7.97 1.58 -4.25
C TYR A 28 7.94 2.87 -5.06
N ASP A 29 8.17 2.76 -6.35
CA ASP A 29 7.93 3.80 -7.34
C ASP A 29 6.51 3.62 -7.90
N VAL A 30 5.72 4.68 -7.88
CA VAL A 30 4.34 4.71 -8.37
C VAL A 30 4.28 5.53 -9.64
N ALA A 31 3.89 4.90 -10.74
CA ALA A 31 3.65 5.52 -12.02
C ALA A 31 2.15 5.51 -12.34
N MET A 32 1.53 6.68 -12.42
CA MET A 32 0.12 6.80 -12.80
C MET A 32 -0.07 6.58 -14.29
N LYS A 33 -1.08 5.83 -14.67
CA LYS A 33 -1.49 5.66 -16.07
C LYS A 33 -2.36 6.81 -16.52
N MET A 34 -2.13 7.28 -17.73
CA MET A 34 -2.98 8.32 -18.32
C MET A 34 -4.43 7.80 -18.47
N PRO A 35 -5.42 8.50 -17.88
CA PRO A 35 -6.82 8.10 -17.99
C PRO A 35 -7.30 8.04 -19.44
N GLU A 36 -8.08 7.01 -19.78
CA GLU A 36 -8.67 6.88 -21.11
C GLU A 36 -9.56 8.08 -21.49
N SER A 37 -10.21 8.70 -20.51
CA SER A 37 -11.01 9.92 -20.73
C SER A 37 -10.19 11.07 -21.36
N ILE A 38 -8.90 11.21 -21.01
CA ILE A 38 -8.01 12.20 -21.62
C ILE A 38 -7.72 11.81 -23.08
N LYS A 39 -7.44 10.53 -23.34
CA LYS A 39 -7.14 10.03 -24.69
C LYS A 39 -8.34 10.17 -25.64
N GLN A 40 -9.56 10.11 -25.11
CA GLN A 40 -10.83 10.18 -25.86
C GLN A 40 -11.36 11.61 -26.05
N ILE A 41 -10.67 12.66 -25.59
CA ILE A 41 -11.06 14.05 -25.84
C ILE A 41 -11.04 14.30 -27.36
N ALA A 42 -12.16 14.70 -27.92
CA ALA A 42 -12.32 14.86 -29.37
C ALA A 42 -11.46 16.01 -29.92
N ASP A 43 -11.43 17.15 -29.24
CA ASP A 43 -10.64 18.32 -29.66
C ASP A 43 -9.15 18.05 -29.43
N PRO A 44 -8.30 18.09 -30.48
CA PRO A 44 -6.86 17.81 -30.37
C PRO A 44 -6.11 18.79 -29.46
N ASN A 45 -6.49 20.07 -29.43
CA ASN A 45 -5.82 21.09 -28.61
C ASN A 45 -6.14 20.90 -27.13
N ILE A 46 -7.43 20.65 -26.81
CA ILE A 46 -7.86 20.36 -25.44
C ILE A 46 -7.22 19.05 -24.97
N ARG A 47 -7.17 18.03 -25.81
CA ARG A 47 -6.51 16.77 -25.50
C ARG A 47 -5.03 16.95 -25.22
N ALA A 48 -4.31 17.70 -26.06
CA ALA A 48 -2.88 17.96 -25.86
C ALA A 48 -2.63 18.72 -24.54
N LEU A 49 -3.43 19.72 -24.21
CA LEU A 49 -3.33 20.47 -22.96
C LEU A 49 -3.60 19.57 -21.74
N ALA A 50 -4.62 18.73 -21.81
CA ALA A 50 -4.96 17.78 -20.75
C ALA A 50 -3.83 16.74 -20.54
N GLN A 51 -3.24 16.23 -21.63
CA GLN A 51 -2.08 15.32 -21.57
C GLN A 51 -0.88 16.00 -20.91
N GLN A 52 -0.52 17.19 -21.37
CA GLN A 52 0.58 17.97 -20.81
C GLN A 52 0.38 18.26 -19.33
N THR A 53 -0.85 18.61 -18.94
CA THR A 53 -1.21 18.86 -17.52
C THR A 53 -1.06 17.59 -16.68
N PHE A 54 -1.53 16.45 -17.19
CA PHE A 54 -1.39 15.17 -16.53
C PHE A 54 0.10 14.78 -16.35
N GLU A 55 0.90 14.90 -17.41
CA GLU A 55 2.33 14.60 -17.36
C GLU A 55 3.08 15.52 -16.40
N ALA A 56 2.76 16.82 -16.38
CA ALA A 56 3.37 17.77 -15.45
C ALA A 56 3.06 17.47 -13.98
N GLN A 57 1.86 16.97 -13.69
CA GLN A 57 1.42 16.69 -12.33
C GLN A 57 1.78 15.27 -11.86
N MET A 58 1.68 14.28 -12.73
CA MET A 58 1.79 12.87 -12.41
C MET A 58 3.02 12.18 -13.01
N GLY A 59 3.65 12.78 -14.03
CA GLY A 59 4.75 12.16 -14.78
C GLY A 59 6.06 12.01 -13.99
N LYS A 60 6.23 12.76 -12.90
CA LYS A 60 7.45 12.67 -12.07
C LYS A 60 7.51 11.39 -11.21
N GLY A 61 6.43 10.62 -11.17
CA GLY A 61 6.31 9.49 -10.26
C GLY A 61 6.30 9.93 -8.79
N GLN A 62 5.81 9.08 -7.93
CA GLN A 62 5.88 9.27 -6.47
C GLN A 62 6.50 8.04 -5.85
N GLN A 63 7.30 8.24 -4.81
CA GLN A 63 7.81 7.13 -4.01
C GLN A 63 6.95 6.93 -2.77
N PHE A 64 6.70 5.68 -2.44
CA PHE A 64 6.01 5.26 -1.24
C PHE A 64 6.86 4.27 -0.48
N GLU A 65 6.68 4.26 0.84
CA GLU A 65 7.33 3.32 1.74
C GLU A 65 6.29 2.43 2.39
N LEU A 66 6.56 1.12 2.36
CA LEU A 66 5.80 0.10 3.07
C LEU A 66 6.61 -0.35 4.27
N PHE A 67 5.97 -0.35 5.44
CA PHE A 67 6.49 -0.94 6.67
C PHE A 67 5.56 -2.04 7.13
N LEU A 68 6.12 -3.19 7.50
CA LEU A 68 5.36 -4.32 8.05
C LEU A 68 6.10 -4.86 9.27
N ASP A 69 5.44 -4.81 10.43
CA ASP A 69 5.86 -5.46 11.67
C ASP A 69 4.77 -6.40 12.15
N LYS A 70 4.97 -7.70 12.01
CA LYS A 70 3.96 -8.74 12.28
C LYS A 70 2.68 -8.47 11.50
N ASP A 71 1.61 -8.10 12.22
CA ASP A 71 0.28 -7.82 11.66
C ASP A 71 0.06 -6.33 11.34
N LEU A 72 0.99 -5.46 11.75
CA LEU A 72 0.87 -4.02 11.55
C LEU A 72 1.54 -3.58 10.26
N TYR A 73 0.77 -2.93 9.41
CA TYR A 73 1.17 -2.45 8.10
C TYR A 73 0.97 -0.94 7.99
N SER A 74 1.93 -0.28 7.37
CA SER A 74 1.82 1.11 6.94
C SER A 74 2.38 1.28 5.54
N TYR A 75 1.67 2.04 4.70
CA TYR A 75 2.10 2.44 3.37
C TYR A 75 1.88 3.94 3.22
N THR A 76 2.95 4.69 3.02
CA THR A 76 2.91 6.17 3.04
C THR A 76 3.82 6.75 1.95
N PRO A 77 3.51 7.93 1.39
CA PRO A 77 4.45 8.65 0.54
C PRO A 77 5.77 8.88 1.26
N LYS A 78 6.88 8.70 0.53
CA LYS A 78 8.23 8.92 1.03
C LYS A 78 8.50 10.42 1.10
N THR A 79 8.68 10.96 2.31
CA THR A 79 8.82 12.40 2.54
C THR A 79 10.23 12.86 2.90
N GLY A 80 11.21 11.95 2.98
CA GLY A 80 12.58 12.28 3.36
C GLY A 80 13.56 11.12 3.15
N SER A 81 14.82 11.34 3.52
CA SER A 81 15.88 10.34 3.39
C SER A 81 16.01 9.39 4.59
N ASP A 82 15.45 9.74 5.74
CA ASP A 82 15.58 8.95 6.97
C ASP A 82 14.29 8.23 7.32
N VAL A 83 14.41 6.92 7.59
CA VAL A 83 13.31 6.11 8.12
C VAL A 83 12.96 6.60 9.52
N THR A 84 11.73 7.07 9.69
CA THR A 84 11.21 7.50 10.99
C THR A 84 11.07 6.30 11.93
N GLN A 85 11.34 6.50 13.23
CA GLN A 85 11.21 5.44 14.23
C GLN A 85 9.75 5.18 14.65
N GLN A 86 8.86 6.12 14.35
CA GLN A 86 7.44 6.03 14.69
C GLN A 86 6.58 6.43 13.49
N ILE A 87 5.65 5.57 13.14
CA ILE A 87 4.73 5.77 12.01
C ILE A 87 3.31 5.79 12.56
N GLN A 88 2.65 6.92 12.41
CA GLN A 88 1.23 7.08 12.77
C GLN A 88 0.51 7.95 11.73
N LEU A 89 -0.57 7.42 11.16
CA LEU A 89 -1.40 8.20 10.25
C LEU A 89 -2.27 9.19 11.02
N THR A 90 -2.34 10.39 10.49
CA THR A 90 -3.19 11.48 11.01
C THR A 90 -3.86 12.19 9.84
N GLU A 91 -4.77 13.12 10.12
CA GLU A 91 -5.37 14.00 9.10
C GLU A 91 -4.34 14.92 8.42
N LYS A 92 -3.11 14.99 8.95
CA LYS A 92 -1.97 15.73 8.37
C LYS A 92 -1.05 14.85 7.51
N SER A 93 -1.26 13.54 7.51
CA SER A 93 -0.51 12.62 6.66
C SER A 93 -0.91 12.80 5.19
N GLU A 94 -0.08 12.31 4.28
CA GLU A 94 -0.31 12.55 2.86
C GLU A 94 -1.36 11.63 2.25
N ASN A 95 -2.00 12.10 1.18
CA ASN A 95 -2.99 11.33 0.43
C ASN A 95 -2.38 10.03 -0.12
N GLY A 96 -3.16 8.95 -0.10
CA GLY A 96 -2.70 7.62 -0.53
C GLY A 96 -2.06 6.81 0.60
N SER A 97 -1.92 7.38 1.82
CA SER A 97 -1.46 6.65 2.98
C SER A 97 -2.47 5.60 3.42
N VAL A 98 -1.98 4.42 3.81
CA VAL A 98 -2.79 3.28 4.26
C VAL A 98 -2.17 2.69 5.53
N TYR A 99 -3.01 2.44 6.52
CA TYR A 99 -2.71 1.62 7.69
C TYR A 99 -3.57 0.36 7.66
N MET A 100 -3.00 -0.79 8.04
CA MET A 100 -3.76 -2.02 8.28
C MET A 100 -3.26 -2.72 9.54
N ASP A 101 -4.20 -3.33 10.25
CA ASP A 101 -3.94 -4.30 11.31
C ASP A 101 -4.58 -5.62 10.86
N PHE A 102 -3.77 -6.54 10.38
CA PHE A 102 -4.24 -7.83 9.88
C PHE A 102 -4.82 -8.70 10.99
N GLY A 103 -4.33 -8.55 12.24
CA GLY A 103 -4.86 -9.26 13.39
C GLY A 103 -6.28 -8.82 13.76
N LYS A 104 -6.57 -7.53 13.63
CA LYS A 104 -7.91 -6.95 13.88
C LYS A 104 -8.79 -6.87 12.65
N GLN A 105 -8.26 -7.20 11.46
CA GLN A 105 -8.95 -7.02 10.17
C GLN A 105 -9.37 -5.56 9.94
N GLU A 106 -8.57 -4.63 10.40
CA GLU A 106 -8.81 -3.19 10.28
C GLU A 106 -7.96 -2.57 9.17
N LYS A 107 -8.58 -1.71 8.37
CA LYS A 107 -7.91 -0.90 7.37
C LYS A 107 -8.37 0.54 7.49
N ILE A 108 -7.42 1.47 7.60
CA ILE A 108 -7.70 2.90 7.56
C ILE A 108 -6.86 3.51 6.45
N ALA A 109 -7.52 4.22 5.53
CA ALA A 109 -6.86 4.88 4.42
C ALA A 109 -7.18 6.37 4.39
N LEU A 110 -6.23 7.19 3.93
CA LEU A 110 -6.44 8.61 3.70
C LEU A 110 -6.99 8.85 2.30
N PHE A 111 -8.07 9.62 2.25
CA PHE A 111 -8.68 10.11 1.02
C PHE A 111 -8.79 11.62 1.03
N LYS A 112 -8.51 12.23 -0.10
CA LYS A 112 -8.63 13.68 -0.30
C LYS A 112 -9.96 14.01 -0.96
N ILE A 113 -10.69 14.98 -0.38
CA ILE A 113 -11.81 15.65 -1.07
C ILE A 113 -11.47 17.12 -1.08
N MET A 114 -11.22 17.66 -2.27
CA MET A 114 -10.69 19.02 -2.45
C MET A 114 -9.36 19.19 -1.66
N ASP A 115 -9.30 20.09 -0.69
CA ASP A 115 -8.10 20.33 0.11
C ASP A 115 -8.13 19.68 1.49
N LYS A 116 -9.16 18.86 1.79
CA LYS A 116 -9.28 18.16 3.07
C LYS A 116 -8.99 16.67 2.93
N LEU A 117 -8.24 16.16 3.89
CA LEU A 117 -7.95 14.73 4.03
C LEU A 117 -8.87 14.12 5.09
N PHE A 118 -9.28 12.88 4.85
CA PHE A 118 -10.18 12.11 5.69
C PHE A 118 -9.60 10.74 5.96
N LEU A 119 -9.51 10.37 7.24
CA LEU A 119 -9.22 9.01 7.66
C LEU A 119 -10.51 8.19 7.49
N VAL A 120 -10.45 7.17 6.64
CA VAL A 120 -11.63 6.36 6.31
C VAL A 120 -11.37 4.92 6.70
N ASN A 121 -12.22 4.39 7.59
CA ASN A 121 -12.24 2.97 7.89
C ASN A 121 -12.86 2.19 6.73
N ASP A 122 -12.18 1.14 6.33
CA ASP A 122 -12.55 0.26 5.23
C ASP A 122 -12.26 -1.19 5.63
N SER A 123 -12.85 -2.16 4.94
CA SER A 123 -12.47 -3.56 5.12
C SER A 123 -11.15 -3.86 4.40
N ILE A 124 -10.36 -4.79 4.96
CA ILE A 124 -9.26 -5.38 4.24
C ILE A 124 -9.84 -6.20 3.08
N LYS A 125 -9.54 -5.77 1.86
CA LYS A 125 -10.08 -6.40 0.66
C LYS A 125 -9.48 -7.78 0.48
N GLN A 126 -10.31 -8.77 0.28
CA GLN A 126 -9.90 -10.09 -0.17
C GLN A 126 -9.88 -10.11 -1.71
N TYR A 127 -8.76 -10.57 -2.28
CA TYR A 127 -8.59 -10.70 -3.71
C TYR A 127 -8.61 -12.18 -4.10
N GLU A 128 -9.38 -12.51 -5.12
CA GLU A 128 -9.38 -13.85 -5.73
C GLU A 128 -8.25 -13.94 -6.75
N TRP A 129 -7.05 -14.29 -6.27
CA TRP A 129 -5.86 -14.38 -7.10
C TRP A 129 -5.84 -15.67 -7.92
N THR A 130 -5.67 -15.54 -9.22
CA THR A 130 -5.29 -16.64 -10.11
C THR A 130 -3.78 -16.65 -10.24
N LEU A 131 -3.14 -17.71 -9.75
CA LEU A 131 -1.68 -17.88 -9.82
C LEU A 131 -1.29 -18.38 -11.22
N GLU A 132 -0.24 -17.77 -11.79
CA GLU A 132 0.26 -18.11 -13.13
C GLU A 132 1.68 -18.69 -13.02
N ASN A 133 2.00 -19.64 -13.88
CA ASN A 133 3.35 -20.25 -13.93
C ASN A 133 4.27 -19.43 -14.84
N VAL A 134 4.39 -18.14 -14.52
CA VAL A 134 5.27 -17.20 -15.21
C VAL A 134 6.16 -16.54 -14.18
N GLU A 135 7.45 -16.41 -14.47
CA GLU A 135 8.44 -15.83 -13.56
C GLU A 135 9.16 -14.66 -14.22
N LYS A 136 9.55 -13.68 -13.41
CA LYS A 136 10.50 -12.63 -13.77
C LYS A 136 11.36 -12.22 -12.57
N VAL A 137 12.43 -11.50 -12.80
CA VAL A 137 13.29 -10.95 -11.75
C VAL A 137 12.94 -9.47 -11.54
N ILE A 138 12.65 -9.08 -10.29
CA ILE A 138 12.41 -7.70 -9.87
C ILE A 138 13.29 -7.41 -8.66
N ALA A 139 14.06 -6.34 -8.70
CA ALA A 139 15.02 -5.97 -7.65
C ALA A 139 15.90 -7.16 -7.19
N GLY A 140 16.38 -7.97 -8.15
CA GLY A 140 17.23 -9.13 -7.90
C GLY A 140 16.52 -10.36 -7.31
N LYS A 141 15.18 -10.35 -7.16
CA LYS A 141 14.39 -11.45 -6.60
C LYS A 141 13.52 -12.13 -7.64
N ARG A 142 13.42 -13.45 -7.58
CA ARG A 142 12.48 -14.20 -8.43
C ARG A 142 11.04 -13.99 -7.96
N CYS A 143 10.21 -13.52 -8.88
CA CYS A 143 8.79 -13.25 -8.66
C CYS A 143 7.94 -14.11 -9.56
N LYS A 144 6.79 -14.55 -9.04
CA LYS A 144 5.75 -15.26 -9.77
C LYS A 144 4.60 -14.31 -10.07
N LYS A 145 3.92 -14.56 -11.18
CA LYS A 145 2.78 -13.75 -11.62
C LYS A 145 1.48 -14.25 -11.00
N ALA A 146 0.59 -13.31 -10.70
CA ALA A 146 -0.80 -13.58 -10.36
C ALA A 146 -1.70 -12.49 -10.94
N SER A 147 -2.96 -12.81 -11.22
CA SER A 147 -3.96 -11.85 -11.67
C SER A 147 -5.23 -11.97 -10.84
N ALA A 148 -5.92 -10.84 -10.66
CA ALA A 148 -7.21 -10.80 -9.98
C ALA A 148 -8.18 -9.85 -10.68
N LYS A 149 -9.47 -10.23 -10.70
CA LYS A 149 -10.52 -9.34 -11.17
C LYS A 149 -10.83 -8.29 -10.10
N LEU A 150 -10.85 -7.03 -10.51
CA LEU A 150 -11.26 -5.91 -9.68
C LEU A 150 -12.70 -5.49 -10.01
N THR A 151 -13.29 -4.62 -9.19
CA THR A 151 -14.58 -3.99 -9.50
C THR A 151 -14.54 -3.26 -10.85
N LYS A 152 -13.38 -2.67 -11.18
CA LYS A 152 -13.10 -2.08 -12.49
C LYS A 152 -11.76 -2.64 -12.99
N GLY A 153 -11.81 -3.43 -14.07
CA GLY A 153 -10.62 -4.00 -14.70
C GLY A 153 -9.99 -5.17 -13.95
N TYR A 154 -8.70 -5.30 -14.08
CA TYR A 154 -7.89 -6.37 -13.49
C TYR A 154 -6.67 -5.78 -12.79
N ALA A 155 -6.17 -6.51 -11.81
CA ALA A 155 -4.84 -6.30 -11.24
C ALA A 155 -3.92 -7.44 -11.68
N VAL A 156 -2.70 -7.11 -12.06
CA VAL A 156 -1.61 -8.06 -12.32
C VAL A 156 -0.52 -7.84 -11.30
N ALA A 157 -0.23 -8.86 -10.49
CA ALA A 157 0.76 -8.80 -9.42
C ALA A 157 1.95 -9.71 -9.72
N TRP A 158 3.14 -9.26 -9.29
CA TRP A 158 4.35 -10.06 -9.23
C TRP A 158 4.80 -10.14 -7.78
N TYR A 159 4.77 -11.34 -7.21
CA TYR A 159 5.06 -11.59 -5.81
C TYR A 159 6.27 -12.51 -5.62
N CYS A 160 7.01 -12.28 -4.55
CA CYS A 160 8.23 -12.99 -4.22
C CYS A 160 8.02 -13.92 -3.02
N THR A 161 8.10 -15.22 -3.22
CA THR A 161 7.95 -16.22 -2.16
C THR A 161 9.15 -16.31 -1.21
N GLU A 162 10.30 -15.74 -1.58
CA GLU A 162 11.46 -15.59 -0.69
C GLU A 162 11.19 -14.58 0.45
N LEU A 163 10.17 -13.74 0.28
CA LEU A 163 9.66 -12.80 1.27
C LEU A 163 8.25 -13.26 1.69
N PRO A 164 8.12 -14.21 2.65
CA PRO A 164 6.86 -14.92 2.91
C PRO A 164 5.88 -14.07 3.74
N VAL A 165 5.56 -12.87 3.27
CA VAL A 165 4.59 -11.96 3.86
C VAL A 165 3.47 -11.66 2.87
N GLN A 166 2.21 -11.79 3.32
CA GLN A 166 1.03 -11.64 2.45
C GLN A 166 0.64 -10.16 2.30
N ALA A 167 1.59 -9.32 1.97
CA ALA A 167 1.42 -7.88 1.85
C ALA A 167 1.93 -7.35 0.50
N GLY A 168 1.56 -6.12 0.18
CA GLY A 168 2.00 -5.42 -1.02
C GLY A 168 1.67 -3.93 -0.96
N PRO A 169 2.05 -3.15 -1.98
CA PRO A 169 1.82 -1.72 -2.00
C PRO A 169 0.32 -1.38 -2.07
N ALA A 170 -0.05 -0.17 -1.64
CA ALA A 170 -1.42 0.37 -1.68
C ALA A 170 -2.49 -0.51 -1.01
N GLY A 171 -2.09 -1.45 -0.13
CA GLY A 171 -2.98 -2.36 0.56
C GLY A 171 -3.38 -3.60 -0.24
N TYR A 172 -2.73 -3.90 -1.36
CA TYR A 172 -2.83 -5.21 -2.01
C TYR A 172 -2.24 -6.29 -1.11
N ASN A 173 -2.88 -7.45 -1.03
CA ASN A 173 -2.51 -8.52 -0.09
C ASN A 173 -3.01 -9.89 -0.55
N GLY A 174 -2.72 -10.95 0.21
CA GLY A 174 -3.31 -12.29 0.04
C GLY A 174 -2.52 -13.22 -0.89
N LEU A 175 -1.39 -12.78 -1.47
CA LEU A 175 -0.48 -13.68 -2.21
C LEU A 175 0.54 -14.32 -1.25
N PRO A 176 1.06 -15.52 -1.56
CA PRO A 176 2.02 -16.24 -0.70
C PRO A 176 3.44 -15.66 -0.82
N GLY A 177 3.58 -14.34 -0.65
CA GLY A 177 4.83 -13.57 -0.73
C GLY A 177 4.57 -12.10 -0.93
N LEU A 178 5.59 -11.26 -0.63
CA LEU A 178 5.52 -9.82 -0.83
C LEU A 178 5.28 -9.49 -2.30
N ILE A 179 4.30 -8.64 -2.57
CA ILE A 179 4.04 -8.12 -3.91
C ILE A 179 5.09 -7.05 -4.22
N LEU A 180 5.95 -7.33 -5.19
CA LEU A 180 7.03 -6.42 -5.60
C LEU A 180 6.61 -5.51 -6.75
N GLU A 181 5.61 -5.94 -7.54
CA GLU A 181 5.01 -5.09 -8.56
C GLU A 181 3.52 -5.38 -8.66
N ILE A 182 2.76 -4.33 -8.84
CA ILE A 182 1.33 -4.41 -9.11
C ILE A 182 0.97 -3.43 -10.22
N GLU A 183 0.19 -3.90 -11.18
CA GLU A 183 -0.35 -3.10 -12.26
C GLU A 183 -1.88 -3.20 -12.24
N ASP A 184 -2.56 -2.08 -12.20
CA ASP A 184 -4.01 -2.00 -12.35
C ASP A 184 -4.42 -0.98 -13.45
N SER A 185 -5.69 -0.62 -13.52
CA SER A 185 -6.20 0.33 -14.52
C SER A 185 -5.73 1.76 -14.31
N LEU A 186 -5.21 2.10 -13.12
CA LEU A 186 -4.87 3.47 -12.73
C LEU A 186 -3.36 3.70 -12.66
N GLN A 187 -2.59 2.67 -12.30
CA GLN A 187 -1.18 2.83 -11.95
C GLN A 187 -0.38 1.54 -12.13
N THR A 188 0.93 1.70 -12.21
CA THR A 188 1.91 0.64 -12.01
C THR A 188 2.75 1.02 -10.80
N ILE A 189 2.87 0.11 -9.85
CA ILE A 189 3.67 0.29 -8.62
C ILE A 189 4.74 -0.78 -8.63
N THR A 190 6.02 -0.38 -8.62
CA THR A 190 7.16 -1.30 -8.68
C THR A 190 8.10 -1.04 -7.52
N VAL A 191 8.57 -2.09 -6.86
CA VAL A 191 9.55 -1.97 -5.78
C VAL A 191 10.89 -1.49 -6.32
N SER A 192 11.48 -0.49 -5.65
CA SER A 192 12.85 -0.04 -5.89
C SER A 192 13.85 -0.60 -4.87
N SER A 193 13.40 -0.84 -3.63
CA SER A 193 14.22 -1.50 -2.62
C SER A 193 13.37 -2.27 -1.61
N VAL A 194 13.95 -3.34 -1.03
CA VAL A 194 13.34 -4.09 0.06
C VAL A 194 14.42 -4.60 1.00
N GLU A 195 14.21 -4.38 2.30
CA GLU A 195 15.15 -4.76 3.36
C GLU A 195 14.43 -5.09 4.66
N TYR A 196 15.14 -5.73 5.57
CA TYR A 196 14.72 -5.88 6.97
C TYR A 196 15.52 -4.90 7.83
N LEU A 197 14.83 -3.99 8.46
CA LEU A 197 15.44 -2.95 9.28
C LEU A 197 16.08 -3.52 10.56
N ALA A 198 17.30 -3.08 10.84
CA ALA A 198 17.97 -3.38 12.10
C ALA A 198 17.43 -2.51 13.26
N LYS A 199 16.87 -1.33 12.93
CA LYS A 199 16.25 -0.41 13.88
C LYS A 199 14.80 -0.80 14.13
N LYS A 200 14.36 -0.64 15.38
CA LYS A 200 12.95 -0.79 15.73
C LYS A 200 12.17 0.39 15.13
N VAL A 201 11.15 0.08 14.36
CA VAL A 201 10.14 1.03 13.86
C VAL A 201 8.82 0.63 14.48
N GLU A 202 8.11 1.57 15.07
CA GLU A 202 6.83 1.34 15.71
C GLU A 202 5.71 1.90 14.82
N ILE A 203 4.77 1.04 14.46
CA ILE A 203 3.58 1.39 13.66
C ILE A 203 2.42 1.52 14.62
N PHE A 204 1.82 2.72 14.68
CA PHE A 204 0.69 3.02 15.56
C PHE A 204 -0.61 3.11 14.79
N ALA A 205 -1.71 2.78 15.47
CA ALA A 205 -3.04 3.02 14.94
C ALA A 205 -3.24 4.51 14.60
N PRO A 206 -3.98 4.81 13.52
CA PRO A 206 -4.24 6.19 13.10
C PRO A 206 -4.88 7.02 14.19
N LYS A 207 -4.55 8.32 14.24
CA LYS A 207 -5.04 9.28 15.22
C LYS A 207 -5.81 10.41 14.53
N GLY A 208 -7.04 10.65 14.97
CA GLY A 208 -7.93 11.69 14.45
C GLY A 208 -9.35 11.18 14.30
N LYS A 209 -10.19 11.96 13.62
CA LYS A 209 -11.56 11.55 13.33
C LYS A 209 -11.58 10.53 12.19
N ILE A 210 -12.06 9.33 12.50
CA ILE A 210 -12.18 8.24 11.52
C ILE A 210 -13.65 8.21 11.04
N TYR A 211 -13.83 8.22 9.73
CA TYR A 211 -15.13 8.14 9.07
C TYR A 211 -15.37 6.73 8.56
N SER A 212 -16.61 6.26 8.60
CA SER A 212 -16.97 5.06 7.87
C SER A 212 -16.91 5.31 6.35
N ARG A 213 -16.78 4.23 5.56
CA ARG A 213 -16.84 4.33 4.09
C ARG A 213 -18.14 4.98 3.61
N GLU A 214 -19.25 4.71 4.28
CA GLU A 214 -20.56 5.26 3.94
C GLU A 214 -20.62 6.78 4.21
N GLU A 215 -20.18 7.23 5.38
CA GLU A 215 -20.12 8.65 5.73
C GLU A 215 -19.22 9.41 4.74
N PHE A 216 -18.05 8.86 4.43
CA PHE A 216 -17.15 9.44 3.45
C PHE A 216 -17.80 9.58 2.07
N ASN A 217 -18.48 8.54 1.58
CA ASN A 217 -19.17 8.57 0.30
C ASN A 217 -20.27 9.65 0.28
N LYS A 218 -21.06 9.77 1.33
CA LYS A 218 -22.07 10.84 1.46
C LYS A 218 -21.45 12.25 1.39
N LEU A 219 -20.32 12.44 2.09
CA LEU A 219 -19.60 13.72 2.06
C LEU A 219 -19.04 14.01 0.67
N ARG A 220 -18.41 13.03 0.03
CA ARG A 220 -17.89 13.15 -1.34
C ARG A 220 -19.00 13.52 -2.33
N ASP A 221 -20.11 12.76 -2.31
CA ASP A 221 -21.21 12.96 -3.25
C ASP A 221 -21.89 14.32 -3.05
N LYS A 222 -22.00 14.79 -1.80
CA LYS A 222 -22.48 16.14 -1.49
C LYS A 222 -21.54 17.20 -2.11
N LYS A 223 -20.22 17.07 -1.91
CA LYS A 223 -19.23 18.01 -2.46
C LYS A 223 -19.21 18.01 -3.98
N LEU A 224 -19.34 16.86 -4.62
CA LEU A 224 -19.43 16.75 -6.07
C LEU A 224 -20.70 17.43 -6.63
N LYS A 225 -21.84 17.32 -5.95
CA LYS A 225 -23.06 18.03 -6.33
C LYS A 225 -22.93 19.55 -6.18
N GLU A 226 -22.30 20.03 -5.10
CA GLU A 226 -22.03 21.45 -4.90
C GLU A 226 -21.16 22.03 -6.04
N LEU A 227 -20.15 21.30 -6.49
CA LEU A 227 -19.29 21.71 -7.61
C LEU A 227 -20.05 21.68 -8.95
N GLY A 228 -20.87 20.65 -9.21
CA GLY A 228 -21.67 20.56 -10.43
C GLY A 228 -22.76 21.62 -10.53
N SER A 229 -23.27 22.12 -9.39
CA SER A 229 -24.27 23.19 -9.35
C SER A 229 -23.67 24.59 -9.47
N SER A 230 -22.35 24.74 -9.25
CA SER A 230 -21.65 26.04 -9.26
C SER A 230 -21.26 26.52 -10.66
N GLY A 231 -21.67 25.84 -11.73
CA GLY A 231 -21.53 26.32 -13.11
C GLY A 231 -20.09 26.56 -13.59
N THR A 232 -19.09 25.89 -13.04
CA THR A 232 -17.71 26.01 -13.53
C THR A 232 -17.58 25.14 -14.80
N PRO A 233 -17.39 25.73 -16.01
CA PRO A 233 -17.22 24.96 -17.22
C PRO A 233 -15.90 24.20 -17.15
N GLY A 234 -15.94 22.88 -17.25
CA GLY A 234 -14.74 22.04 -17.44
C GLY A 234 -14.43 20.97 -16.40
N VAL A 235 -15.15 20.88 -15.29
CA VAL A 235 -14.93 19.79 -14.32
C VAL A 235 -15.87 18.63 -14.64
N GLN A 236 -15.46 17.73 -15.53
CA GLN A 236 -16.07 16.41 -15.63
C GLN A 236 -15.70 15.62 -14.38
N VAL A 237 -16.70 15.33 -13.56
CA VAL A 237 -16.58 14.50 -12.37
C VAL A 237 -16.29 13.06 -12.82
N ILE A 238 -15.05 12.64 -12.71
CA ILE A 238 -14.69 11.22 -12.90
C ILE A 238 -15.29 10.45 -11.71
N LYS A 239 -16.39 9.74 -11.96
CA LYS A 239 -16.91 8.74 -11.02
C LYS A 239 -15.90 7.58 -10.94
N MET A 240 -15.16 7.53 -9.85
CA MET A 240 -14.33 6.38 -9.49
C MET A 240 -15.20 5.20 -9.01
#